data_2db0b8606b8fb4cc2853ca8fb638f0a3
#
_entry.id   2db0b8606b8fb4cc2853ca8fb638f0a3
#
_cell.length_a   1.000
_cell.length_b   1.000
_cell.length_c   1.000
_cell.angle_alpha   90.00
_cell.angle_beta   90.00
_cell.angle_gamma   90.00
#
_symmetry.space_group_name_H-M   'P 1'
#
loop_
_entity.id
_entity.type
_entity.pdbx_description
1 polymer ?
#
loop_
_entity_poly.entity_id
_entity_poly.type
_entity_poly.pdbx_seq_one_letter_code
_entity_poly.pdbx_strand_id
1 'polypeptide(L)'
;MASLLTDAEKTDINSALSDIHDTFGRDIYVYVEEASSVPAELNYNPLYGRTKNTAKISSEVVLTQYTFTARILYKNEQGEDIIDGNGQLNLIASEGEVRVKVRAAAYEKIKICSKIEIDNELYVVNSDAKVIGPFGSQFYSLSLKREN
;
A
#
# COMPACT_ATOMS: atom_id res chain seq x y z
N MET A 1 4.02 3.01 35.41
CA MET A 1 3.19 1.82 35.67
C MET A 1 3.99 0.59 35.24
N ALA A 2 4.09 -0.41 36.12
CA ALA A 2 4.72 -1.66 35.75
C ALA A 2 3.84 -2.40 34.75
N SER A 3 4.42 -2.79 33.62
CA SER A 3 3.74 -3.64 32.63
C SER A 3 3.55 -5.03 33.24
N LEU A 4 2.35 -5.62 33.09
CA LEU A 4 2.09 -7.01 33.50
C LEU A 4 2.82 -8.03 32.64
N LEU A 5 3.29 -7.62 31.45
CA LEU A 5 4.02 -8.43 30.49
C LEU A 5 5.49 -8.04 30.48
N THR A 6 6.35 -9.02 30.44
CA THR A 6 7.79 -8.86 30.21
C THR A 6 8.05 -8.46 28.74
N ASP A 7 9.21 -7.91 28.46
CA ASP A 7 9.56 -7.54 27.09
C ASP A 7 9.72 -8.77 26.16
N ALA A 8 10.11 -9.91 26.71
CA ALA A 8 10.11 -11.18 25.98
C ALA A 8 8.70 -11.61 25.56
N GLU A 9 7.73 -11.59 26.46
CA GLU A 9 6.33 -11.93 26.14
C GLU A 9 5.72 -10.99 25.11
N LYS A 10 6.03 -9.68 25.16
CA LYS A 10 5.59 -8.72 24.16
C LYS A 10 6.19 -9.03 22.78
N THR A 11 7.46 -9.46 22.75
CA THR A 11 8.13 -9.86 21.50
C THR A 11 7.49 -11.11 20.93
N ASP A 12 7.17 -12.10 21.75
CA ASP A 12 6.51 -13.34 21.33
C ASP A 12 5.11 -13.07 20.75
N ILE A 13 4.34 -12.19 21.37
CA ILE A 13 3.02 -11.76 20.88
C ILE A 13 3.16 -11.03 19.53
N ASN A 14 4.13 -10.13 19.39
CA ASN A 14 4.37 -9.43 18.13
C ASN A 14 4.80 -10.38 17.02
N SER A 15 5.62 -11.38 17.34
CA SER A 15 6.01 -12.43 16.39
C SER A 15 4.81 -13.25 15.93
N ALA A 16 3.98 -13.71 16.86
CA ALA A 16 2.76 -14.46 16.54
C ALA A 16 1.79 -13.66 15.65
N LEU A 17 1.63 -12.35 15.90
CA LEU A 17 0.81 -11.48 15.05
C LEU A 17 1.41 -11.31 13.65
N SER A 18 2.74 -11.28 13.55
CA SER A 18 3.46 -11.24 12.26
C SER A 18 3.25 -12.53 11.47
N ASP A 19 3.34 -13.67 12.13
CA ASP A 19 3.13 -14.98 11.51
C ASP A 19 1.68 -15.14 11.00
N ILE A 20 0.71 -14.68 11.78
CA ILE A 20 -0.70 -14.62 11.36
C ILE A 20 -0.88 -13.71 10.14
N HIS A 21 -0.21 -12.56 10.14
CA HIS A 21 -0.27 -11.65 8.99
C HIS A 21 0.27 -12.30 7.73
N ASP A 22 1.41 -12.99 7.81
CA ASP A 22 2.05 -13.63 6.67
C ASP A 22 1.27 -14.88 6.20
N THR A 23 0.71 -15.65 7.14
CA THR A 23 -0.08 -16.85 6.81
C THR A 23 -1.37 -16.51 6.04
N PHE A 24 -2.04 -15.43 6.41
CA PHE A 24 -3.32 -15.01 5.80
C PHE A 24 -3.17 -13.81 4.87
N GLY A 25 -1.93 -13.39 4.60
CA GLY A 25 -1.63 -12.32 3.68
C GLY A 25 -1.71 -12.80 2.22
N ARG A 26 -2.07 -11.86 1.33
CA ARG A 26 -1.97 -12.02 -0.12
C ARG A 26 -1.13 -10.91 -0.69
N ASP A 27 -0.58 -11.16 -1.86
CA ASP A 27 0.21 -10.16 -2.55
C ASP A 27 -0.69 -9.08 -3.15
N ILE A 28 -0.29 -7.85 -2.94
CA ILE A 28 -0.87 -6.66 -3.55
C ILE A 28 0.21 -5.94 -4.34
N TYR A 29 -0.19 -5.28 -5.43
CA TYR A 29 0.70 -4.50 -6.27
C TYR A 29 0.42 -3.02 -6.08
N VAL A 30 1.44 -2.27 -5.70
CA VAL A 30 1.35 -0.84 -5.42
C VAL A 30 2.08 -0.09 -6.52
N TYR A 31 1.37 0.79 -7.23
CA TYR A 31 1.90 1.60 -8.32
C TYR A 31 2.23 3.01 -7.83
N VAL A 32 3.50 3.37 -7.91
CA VAL A 32 4.00 4.69 -7.52
C VAL A 32 4.47 5.43 -8.76
N GLU A 33 4.06 6.67 -8.89
CA GLU A 33 4.53 7.57 -9.94
C GLU A 33 5.86 8.20 -9.49
N GLU A 34 6.95 7.80 -10.14
CA GLU A 34 8.27 8.38 -9.92
C GLU A 34 8.63 9.29 -11.10
N ALA A 35 8.94 10.55 -10.80
CA ALA A 35 9.42 11.46 -11.81
C ALA A 35 10.88 11.11 -12.15
N SER A 36 11.11 10.54 -13.31
CA SER A 36 12.45 10.34 -13.86
C SER A 36 12.87 11.60 -14.60
N SER A 37 13.91 12.26 -14.12
CA SER A 37 14.57 13.32 -14.88
C SER A 37 15.49 12.69 -15.92
N VAL A 38 15.03 12.59 -17.15
CA VAL A 38 15.92 12.24 -18.26
C VAL A 38 16.77 13.47 -18.56
N PRO A 39 18.10 13.39 -18.45
CA PRO A 39 18.95 14.49 -18.89
C PRO A 39 18.72 14.69 -20.40
N ALA A 40 18.25 15.89 -20.77
CA ALA A 40 18.10 16.24 -22.18
C ALA A 40 19.48 16.13 -22.82
N GLU A 41 19.58 15.36 -23.93
CA GLU A 41 20.79 15.32 -24.72
C GLU A 41 21.16 16.76 -25.12
N LEU A 42 22.35 17.15 -24.75
CA LEU A 42 22.93 18.42 -25.17
C LEU A 42 23.13 18.35 -26.71
N ASN A 43 22.16 18.88 -27.45
CA ASN A 43 22.32 19.06 -28.90
C ASN A 43 23.43 20.07 -29.13
N TYR A 44 24.66 19.56 -29.20
CA TYR A 44 25.81 20.33 -29.63
C TYR A 44 25.73 20.55 -31.15
N ASN A 45 25.61 21.80 -31.56
CA ASN A 45 25.70 22.15 -32.97
C ASN A 45 27.16 22.49 -33.33
N PRO A 46 27.86 21.58 -34.03
CA PRO A 46 29.28 21.75 -34.34
C PRO A 46 29.60 22.94 -35.29
N LEU A 47 28.59 23.44 -36.03
CA LEU A 47 28.73 24.55 -36.93
C LEU A 47 28.82 25.92 -36.24
N TYR A 48 28.24 26.05 -35.05
CA TYR A 48 28.20 27.34 -34.34
C TYR A 48 28.97 27.34 -33.02
N GLY A 49 29.59 26.24 -32.62
CA GLY A 49 30.38 26.13 -31.41
C GLY A 49 29.63 26.53 -30.12
N ARG A 50 28.30 26.55 -30.16
CA ARG A 50 27.44 26.94 -29.05
C ARG A 50 26.50 25.80 -28.66
N THR A 51 26.49 25.45 -27.39
CA THR A 51 25.44 24.68 -26.79
C THR A 51 24.20 25.57 -26.62
N LYS A 52 23.10 25.23 -27.31
CA LYS A 52 21.81 25.83 -26.98
C LYS A 52 21.41 25.36 -25.57
N ASN A 53 21.57 26.24 -24.59
CA ASN A 53 21.09 26.05 -23.23
C ASN A 53 19.54 26.12 -23.17
N THR A 54 18.87 25.20 -23.81
CA THR A 54 17.48 24.89 -23.53
C THR A 54 17.44 23.45 -23.11
N ALA A 55 17.95 23.21 -21.89
CA ALA A 55 17.65 21.97 -21.19
C ALA A 55 16.13 21.98 -20.88
N LYS A 56 15.33 21.52 -21.82
CA LYS A 56 14.00 21.05 -21.51
C LYS A 56 14.21 19.77 -20.71
N ILE A 57 14.15 19.88 -19.40
CA ILE A 57 14.02 18.73 -18.53
C ILE A 57 12.63 18.17 -18.83
N SER A 58 12.54 17.19 -19.70
CA SER A 58 11.33 16.40 -19.84
C SER A 58 11.28 15.46 -18.64
N SER A 59 10.48 15.79 -17.67
CA SER A 59 10.13 14.85 -16.59
C SER A 59 9.23 13.78 -17.19
N GLU A 60 9.76 12.61 -17.42
CA GLU A 60 8.98 11.43 -17.77
C GLU A 60 8.48 10.81 -16.47
N VAL A 61 7.16 10.62 -16.35
CA VAL A 61 6.55 9.93 -15.21
C VAL A 61 6.64 8.44 -15.48
N VAL A 62 7.41 7.73 -14.68
CA VAL A 62 7.54 6.27 -14.75
C VAL A 62 6.72 5.67 -13.62
N LEU A 63 5.83 4.74 -13.97
CA LEU A 63 5.08 3.94 -12.98
C LEU A 63 5.97 2.79 -12.51
N THR A 64 6.32 2.81 -11.24
CA THR A 64 7.08 1.73 -10.59
C THR A 64 6.13 0.86 -9.78
N GLN A 65 6.17 -0.45 -10.03
CA GLN A 65 5.36 -1.46 -9.33
C GLN A 65 6.14 -2.05 -8.16
N TYR A 66 5.52 -2.03 -6.99
CA TYR A 66 6.02 -2.68 -5.78
C TYR A 66 5.06 -3.79 -5.34
N THR A 67 5.60 -4.93 -4.92
CA THR A 67 4.80 -6.05 -4.39
C THR A 67 4.92 -6.12 -2.88
N PHE A 68 3.80 -6.17 -2.19
CA PHE A 68 3.73 -6.30 -0.74
C PHE A 68 2.68 -7.32 -0.33
N THR A 69 2.90 -7.97 0.82
CA THR A 69 1.91 -8.85 1.43
C THR A 69 0.96 -8.03 2.30
N ALA A 70 -0.34 -8.21 2.10
CA ALA A 70 -1.39 -7.54 2.85
C ALA A 70 -2.51 -8.51 3.25
N ARG A 71 -3.12 -8.30 4.40
CA ARG A 71 -4.36 -8.98 4.76
C ARG A 71 -5.54 -8.18 4.21
N ILE A 72 -6.36 -8.82 3.40
CA ILE A 72 -7.49 -8.21 2.71
C ILE A 72 -8.78 -8.61 3.41
N LEU A 73 -9.60 -7.63 3.74
CA LEU A 73 -10.91 -7.81 4.35
C LEU A 73 -11.93 -7.07 3.48
N TYR A 74 -12.78 -7.84 2.84
CA TYR A 74 -13.90 -7.28 2.08
C TYR A 74 -15.01 -6.86 3.05
N LYS A 75 -15.58 -5.68 2.84
CA LYS A 75 -16.73 -5.19 3.58
C LYS A 75 -17.99 -5.30 2.75
N ASN A 76 -19.12 -5.63 3.39
CA ASN A 76 -20.43 -5.47 2.78
C ASN A 76 -20.86 -3.99 2.79
N GLU A 77 -21.91 -3.63 2.04
CA GLU A 77 -22.44 -2.26 1.94
C GLU A 77 -22.84 -1.66 3.31
N GLN A 78 -23.13 -2.49 4.30
CA GLN A 78 -23.49 -2.08 5.65
C GLN A 78 -22.27 -1.82 6.56
N GLY A 79 -21.07 -2.00 6.04
CA GLY A 79 -19.81 -1.76 6.78
C GLY A 79 -19.48 -2.84 7.82
N GLU A 80 -20.21 -3.94 7.83
CA GLU A 80 -19.94 -5.10 8.68
C GLU A 80 -18.93 -6.04 8.01
N ASP A 81 -18.08 -6.66 8.82
CA ASP A 81 -17.17 -7.68 8.33
C ASP A 81 -18.00 -8.89 7.82
N ILE A 82 -17.64 -9.45 6.66
CA ILE A 82 -18.38 -10.51 5.95
C ILE A 82 -18.47 -11.83 6.75
N ILE A 83 -17.90 -11.89 7.91
CA ILE A 83 -18.01 -13.02 8.82
C ILE A 83 -19.20 -12.76 9.75
N ASP A 84 -20.35 -13.34 9.40
CA ASP A 84 -21.50 -13.38 10.28
C ASP A 84 -21.15 -14.21 11.53
N GLY A 85 -21.73 -13.84 12.68
CA GLY A 85 -21.50 -14.53 13.95
C GLY A 85 -21.75 -16.05 13.95
N ASN A 86 -22.32 -16.59 12.87
CA ASN A 86 -22.52 -18.02 12.60
C ASN A 86 -21.42 -18.67 11.74
N GLY A 87 -20.35 -17.96 11.39
CA GLY A 87 -19.25 -18.51 10.60
C GLY A 87 -19.57 -18.78 9.13
N GLN A 88 -20.71 -18.31 8.61
CA GLN A 88 -21.04 -18.37 7.20
C GLN A 88 -20.44 -17.18 6.48
N LEU A 89 -19.60 -17.48 5.46
CA LEU A 89 -19.11 -16.49 4.50
C LEU A 89 -20.28 -16.02 3.64
N ASN A 90 -20.85 -14.88 3.93
CA ASN A 90 -21.75 -14.19 3.03
C ASN A 90 -20.91 -13.53 1.93
N LEU A 91 -20.70 -14.24 0.82
CA LEU A 91 -20.06 -13.74 -0.40
C LEU A 91 -21.01 -12.82 -1.20
N ILE A 92 -21.59 -11.83 -0.53
CA ILE A 92 -22.21 -10.72 -1.24
C ILE A 92 -21.07 -9.72 -1.45
N ALA A 93 -20.49 -9.77 -2.65
CA ALA A 93 -19.54 -8.77 -3.11
C ALA A 93 -20.22 -7.41 -3.04
N SER A 94 -19.95 -6.65 -1.99
CA SER A 94 -20.37 -5.27 -1.93
C SER A 94 -19.51 -4.45 -2.87
N GLU A 95 -20.16 -3.68 -3.71
CA GLU A 95 -19.47 -2.75 -4.59
C GLU A 95 -18.56 -1.83 -3.78
N GLY A 96 -17.28 -2.16 -3.76
CA GLY A 96 -16.29 -1.13 -3.81
C GLY A 96 -15.45 -0.81 -2.60
N GLU A 97 -15.69 -1.22 -1.37
CA GLU A 97 -14.75 -0.94 -0.27
C GLU A 97 -14.05 -2.19 0.26
N VAL A 98 -12.72 -2.12 0.25
CA VAL A 98 -11.86 -3.17 0.77
C VAL A 98 -10.98 -2.60 1.87
N ARG A 99 -10.93 -3.27 3.02
CA ARG A 99 -9.98 -2.91 4.07
C ARG A 99 -8.73 -3.77 3.95
N VAL A 100 -7.58 -3.12 3.88
CA VAL A 100 -6.29 -3.80 3.87
C VAL A 100 -5.51 -3.51 5.13
N LYS A 101 -4.80 -4.53 5.63
CA LYS A 101 -3.82 -4.39 6.71
C LYS A 101 -2.44 -4.68 6.15
N VAL A 102 -1.54 -3.73 6.29
CA VAL A 102 -0.18 -3.78 5.74
C VAL A 102 0.87 -3.49 6.80
N ARG A 103 2.10 -3.90 6.55
CA ARG A 103 3.26 -3.55 7.37
C ARG A 103 3.70 -2.10 7.11
N ALA A 104 4.49 -1.54 8.02
CA ALA A 104 4.99 -0.17 7.93
C ALA A 104 5.73 0.13 6.61
N ALA A 105 6.56 -0.81 6.12
CA ALA A 105 7.29 -0.65 4.87
C ALA A 105 6.36 -0.50 3.64
N ALA A 106 5.27 -1.28 3.59
CA ALA A 106 4.27 -1.18 2.55
C ALA A 106 3.48 0.15 2.67
N TYR A 107 3.15 0.56 3.90
CA TYR A 107 2.43 1.79 4.14
C TYR A 107 3.18 3.03 3.63
N GLU A 108 4.51 3.09 3.79
CA GLU A 108 5.32 4.21 3.27
C GLU A 108 5.23 4.35 1.74
N LYS A 109 5.10 3.25 1.01
CA LYS A 109 4.87 3.27 -0.45
C LYS A 109 3.41 3.57 -0.80
N ILE A 110 2.46 3.06 -0.01
CA ILE A 110 1.03 3.31 -0.21
C ILE A 110 0.66 4.79 -0.02
N LYS A 111 1.33 5.53 0.86
CA LYS A 111 1.13 6.97 1.05
C LYS A 111 1.32 7.79 -0.24
N ILE A 112 2.22 7.36 -1.10
CA ILE A 112 2.62 8.07 -2.31
C ILE A 112 2.16 7.36 -3.58
N CYS A 113 1.38 6.27 -3.45
CA CYS A 113 0.92 5.52 -4.59
C CYS A 113 -0.23 6.22 -5.31
N SER A 114 -0.31 6.00 -6.62
CA SER A 114 -1.46 6.41 -7.41
C SER A 114 -2.57 5.37 -7.37
N LYS A 115 -2.22 4.08 -7.43
CA LYS A 115 -3.15 2.96 -7.52
C LYS A 115 -2.60 1.73 -6.80
N ILE A 116 -3.53 0.86 -6.37
CA ILE A 116 -3.23 -0.44 -5.77
C ILE A 116 -4.02 -1.50 -6.54
N GLU A 117 -3.37 -2.56 -6.97
CA GLU A 117 -4.03 -3.69 -7.62
C GLU A 117 -4.14 -4.86 -6.64
N ILE A 118 -5.35 -5.41 -6.54
CA ILE A 118 -5.70 -6.56 -5.73
C ILE A 118 -6.55 -7.49 -6.58
N ASP A 119 -6.15 -8.73 -6.76
CA ASP A 119 -6.89 -9.75 -7.52
C ASP A 119 -7.29 -9.27 -8.95
N ASN A 120 -6.40 -8.55 -9.64
CA ASN A 120 -6.60 -7.92 -10.97
C ASN A 120 -7.64 -6.78 -10.98
N GLU A 121 -7.99 -6.23 -9.84
CA GLU A 121 -8.84 -5.05 -9.73
C GLU A 121 -8.06 -3.87 -9.18
N LEU A 122 -8.34 -2.68 -9.71
CA LEU A 122 -7.67 -1.44 -9.31
C LEU A 122 -8.44 -0.72 -8.21
N TYR A 123 -7.70 -0.28 -7.21
CA TYR A 123 -8.21 0.43 -6.04
C TYR A 123 -7.42 1.71 -5.79
N VAL A 124 -8.10 2.66 -5.16
CA VAL A 124 -7.54 3.93 -4.70
C VAL A 124 -7.70 4.02 -3.19
N VAL A 125 -6.74 4.64 -2.51
CA VAL A 125 -6.83 4.86 -1.05
C VAL A 125 -7.95 5.83 -0.74
N ASN A 126 -8.91 5.40 0.07
CA ASN A 126 -10.10 6.18 0.42
C ASN A 126 -10.06 6.77 1.84
N SER A 127 -9.20 6.30 2.71
CA SER A 127 -9.15 6.76 4.10
C SER A 127 -7.74 6.87 4.65
N ASP A 128 -7.60 7.70 5.69
CA ASP A 128 -6.38 7.74 6.50
C ASP A 128 -6.09 6.39 7.16
N ALA A 129 -4.82 6.06 7.25
CA ALA A 129 -4.38 4.84 7.87
C ALA A 129 -4.60 4.86 9.39
N LYS A 130 -5.15 3.77 9.91
CA LYS A 130 -5.20 3.52 11.36
C LYS A 130 -4.05 2.61 11.76
N VAL A 131 -3.32 3.02 12.78
CA VAL A 131 -2.25 2.21 13.37
C VAL A 131 -2.86 1.08 14.18
N ILE A 132 -2.36 -0.14 13.99
CA ILE A 132 -2.76 -1.34 14.71
C ILE A 132 -1.53 -2.02 15.28
N GLY A 133 -1.60 -2.37 16.56
CA GLY A 133 -0.58 -3.15 17.27
C GLY A 133 -0.78 -3.03 18.77
N PRO A 134 -0.58 -4.10 19.53
CA PRO A 134 -0.79 -4.09 20.98
C PRO A 134 0.29 -3.31 21.74
N PHE A 135 1.52 -3.26 21.20
CA PHE A 135 2.68 -2.65 21.86
C PHE A 135 3.41 -1.61 21.01
N GLY A 136 2.80 -1.18 19.89
CA GLY A 136 3.38 -0.19 18.98
C GLY A 136 2.76 -0.25 17.59
N SER A 137 3.27 0.57 16.68
CA SER A 137 2.81 0.64 15.29
C SER A 137 3.38 -0.53 14.47
N GLN A 138 2.77 -1.71 14.55
CA GLN A 138 3.20 -2.89 13.82
C GLN A 138 2.55 -2.97 12.43
N PHE A 139 1.27 -2.66 12.37
CA PHE A 139 0.48 -2.71 11.14
C PHE A 139 -0.32 -1.43 10.95
N TYR A 140 -0.67 -1.17 9.69
CA TYR A 140 -1.53 -0.06 9.28
C TYR A 140 -2.76 -0.61 8.57
N SER A 141 -3.94 -0.14 8.94
CA SER A 141 -5.20 -0.48 8.29
C SER A 141 -5.69 0.70 7.47
N LEU A 142 -6.00 0.42 6.20
CA LEU A 142 -6.50 1.40 5.24
C LEU A 142 -7.80 0.89 4.62
N SER A 143 -8.70 1.81 4.28
CA SER A 143 -9.83 1.50 3.38
C SER A 143 -9.47 1.90 1.96
N LEU A 144 -9.70 0.98 1.04
CA LEU A 144 -9.52 1.17 -0.39
C LEU A 144 -10.89 1.19 -1.06
N LYS A 145 -11.04 2.00 -2.09
CA LYS A 145 -12.23 2.06 -2.94
C LYS A 145 -11.86 1.61 -4.33
N ARG A 146 -12.71 0.81 -4.96
CA ARG A 146 -12.52 0.38 -6.34
C ARG A 146 -12.53 1.59 -7.26
N GLU A 147 -11.60 1.62 -8.19
CA GLU A 147 -11.58 2.59 -9.28
C GLU A 147 -12.58 2.13 -10.34
N ASN A 148 -13.60 2.94 -10.61
CA ASN A 148 -14.61 2.67 -11.65
C ASN A 148 -14.13 3.14 -13.01
#